data_a303a19a968d165f68e6f7c044c75afd
#
_entry.id   a303a19a968d165f68e6f7c044c75afd
#
_cell.length_a   1.000
_cell.length_b   1.000
_cell.length_c   1.000
_cell.angle_alpha   90.00
_cell.angle_beta   90.00
_cell.angle_gamma   90.00
#
_symmetry.space_group_name_H-M   'P 1'
#
loop_
_entity.id
_entity.type
_entity.pdbx_description
1 polymer ?
#
loop_
_entity_poly.entity_id
_entity_poly.type
_entity_poly.pdbx_seq_one_letter_code
_entity_poly.pdbx_strand_id
1 'polypeptide(L)'
;MILERENILTLIGSRRYHSAILTTFSFDFYFFEMKAMKWLRSCGVRNINVFIDGHYYSELMQQATGEEMQLSAGYSLYPVFQKSVFHPKIWMLFGEKEGLLIVGSGNLTNSGNGNNDEIWGAFHFDIRSTENSSVFSSAWDYLSTLSSSVKGQMNEKTTKWILEHSKWLNELPKTKPFQFFETSQKEKVAFLFNTETTSIWNELLKHLSNEKVVEITTISPYYDKNGKVLQELNSLFPSAIVKV
;
A
#
# COMPACT_ATOMS: atom_id res chain seq x y z
N MET A 1 -3.62 -12.34 16.47
CA MET A 1 -3.47 -12.22 14.98
C MET A 1 -3.77 -13.58 14.39
N ILE A 2 -4.87 -13.70 13.67
CA ILE A 2 -5.21 -14.93 12.94
C ILE A 2 -4.54 -14.79 11.58
N LEU A 3 -3.53 -15.61 11.31
CA LEU A 3 -2.91 -15.71 9.98
C LEU A 3 -3.81 -16.62 9.12
N GLU A 4 -4.72 -16.04 8.38
CA GLU A 4 -5.48 -16.76 7.37
C GLU A 4 -4.73 -16.69 6.04
N ARG A 5 -4.64 -17.82 5.33
CA ARG A 5 -4.13 -17.85 3.96
C ARG A 5 -5.22 -17.35 3.02
N GLU A 6 -5.26 -16.04 2.81
CA GLU A 6 -6.19 -15.44 1.88
C GLU A 6 -5.46 -14.81 0.68
N ASN A 7 -6.06 -14.94 -0.49
CA ASN A 7 -5.61 -14.24 -1.66
C ASN A 7 -6.14 -12.79 -1.58
N ILE A 8 -5.29 -11.78 -1.85
CA ILE A 8 -5.68 -10.36 -1.88
C ILE A 8 -6.94 -10.12 -2.73
N LEU A 9 -7.12 -10.88 -3.80
CA LEU A 9 -8.27 -10.74 -4.68
C LEU A 9 -9.58 -11.17 -4.01
N THR A 10 -9.54 -12.07 -3.02
CA THR A 10 -10.72 -12.47 -2.24
C THR A 10 -11.13 -11.38 -1.24
N LEU A 11 -10.18 -10.59 -0.75
CA LEU A 11 -10.44 -9.47 0.17
C LEU A 11 -11.25 -8.35 -0.48
N ILE A 12 -11.18 -8.19 -1.79
CA ILE A 12 -11.95 -7.18 -2.52
C ILE A 12 -13.46 -7.49 -2.45
N GLY A 13 -13.84 -8.78 -2.41
CA GLY A 13 -15.20 -9.23 -2.16
C GLY A 13 -16.22 -8.82 -3.23
N SER A 14 -17.51 -8.81 -2.86
CA SER A 14 -18.64 -8.44 -3.74
C SER A 14 -19.05 -6.96 -3.64
N ARG A 15 -18.28 -6.14 -2.91
CA ARG A 15 -18.56 -4.72 -2.71
C ARG A 15 -18.36 -3.92 -3.99
N ARG A 16 -18.94 -2.73 -4.07
CA ARG A 16 -18.87 -1.91 -5.28
C ARG A 16 -17.95 -0.72 -5.08
N TYR A 17 -16.90 -0.70 -5.88
CA TYR A 17 -15.95 0.40 -5.94
C TYR A 17 -15.95 1.01 -7.35
N HIS A 18 -15.71 2.30 -7.47
CA HIS A 18 -15.64 3.00 -8.77
C HIS A 18 -14.20 3.31 -9.20
N SER A 19 -13.28 3.44 -8.24
CA SER A 19 -11.89 3.83 -8.50
C SER A 19 -10.93 3.05 -7.60
N ALA A 20 -9.67 2.95 -8.05
CA ALA A 20 -8.58 2.38 -7.27
C ALA A 20 -7.29 3.18 -7.49
N ILE A 21 -6.53 3.36 -6.41
CA ILE A 21 -5.13 3.80 -6.43
C ILE A 21 -4.29 2.66 -5.89
N LEU A 22 -3.31 2.24 -6.68
CA LEU A 22 -2.43 1.12 -6.37
C LEU A 22 -0.99 1.61 -6.38
N THR A 23 -0.16 1.03 -5.51
CA THR A 23 1.29 1.27 -5.52
C THR A 23 2.06 -0.03 -5.58
N THR A 24 3.20 -0.04 -6.27
CA THR A 24 4.05 -1.23 -6.40
C THR A 24 5.49 -0.84 -6.73
N PHE A 25 6.43 -1.71 -6.42
CA PHE A 25 7.80 -1.60 -6.94
C PHE A 25 7.90 -2.22 -8.34
N SER A 26 7.51 -3.49 -8.48
CA SER A 26 7.55 -4.22 -9.75
C SER A 26 6.14 -4.54 -10.26
N PHE A 27 6.02 -4.68 -11.56
CA PHE A 27 4.75 -4.81 -12.26
C PHE A 27 4.86 -5.86 -13.36
N ASP A 28 3.84 -6.71 -13.45
CA ASP A 28 3.67 -7.72 -14.50
C ASP A 28 2.39 -7.40 -15.26
N PHE A 29 2.51 -7.01 -16.52
CA PHE A 29 1.38 -6.68 -17.40
C PHE A 29 0.38 -7.81 -17.48
N TYR A 30 0.85 -9.04 -17.72
CA TYR A 30 -0.01 -10.20 -17.88
C TYR A 30 -0.81 -10.48 -16.59
N PHE A 31 -0.14 -10.51 -15.44
CA PHE A 31 -0.82 -10.69 -14.16
C PHE A 31 -1.86 -9.60 -13.95
N PHE A 32 -1.45 -8.35 -14.12
CA PHE A 32 -2.32 -7.23 -13.82
C PHE A 32 -3.58 -7.23 -14.70
N GLU A 33 -3.43 -7.36 -16.00
CA GLU A 33 -4.55 -7.27 -16.95
C GLU A 33 -5.42 -8.51 -16.96
N MET A 34 -4.80 -9.69 -16.87
CA MET A 34 -5.54 -10.95 -16.95
C MET A 34 -6.16 -11.39 -15.62
N LYS A 35 -5.62 -10.90 -14.48
CA LYS A 35 -6.12 -11.28 -13.16
C LYS A 35 -6.61 -10.07 -12.36
N ALA A 36 -5.69 -9.19 -11.90
CA ALA A 36 -6.03 -8.11 -10.99
C ALA A 36 -7.09 -7.15 -11.56
N MET A 37 -6.93 -6.70 -12.80
CA MET A 37 -7.87 -5.78 -13.44
C MET A 37 -9.25 -6.43 -13.64
N LYS A 38 -9.32 -7.72 -13.97
CA LYS A 38 -10.62 -8.43 -14.08
C LYS A 38 -11.36 -8.41 -12.74
N TRP A 39 -10.67 -8.65 -11.63
CA TRP A 39 -11.25 -8.58 -10.30
C TRP A 39 -11.71 -7.16 -9.96
N LEU A 40 -10.86 -6.16 -10.18
CA LEU A 40 -11.23 -4.76 -9.98
C LEU A 40 -12.47 -4.39 -10.81
N ARG A 41 -12.53 -4.81 -12.08
CA ARG A 41 -13.68 -4.58 -12.97
C ARG A 41 -14.95 -5.28 -12.48
N SER A 42 -14.85 -6.51 -11.99
CA SER A 42 -16.01 -7.26 -11.45
C SER A 42 -16.63 -6.56 -10.22
N CYS A 43 -15.82 -5.85 -9.44
CA CYS A 43 -16.26 -5.04 -8.30
C CYS A 43 -16.72 -3.62 -8.69
N GLY A 44 -16.72 -3.29 -9.99
CA GLY A 44 -17.21 -2.00 -10.50
C GLY A 44 -16.13 -0.95 -10.75
N VAL A 45 -14.88 -1.19 -10.39
CA VAL A 45 -13.79 -0.23 -10.57
C VAL A 45 -13.59 0.10 -12.06
N ARG A 46 -13.59 1.39 -12.40
CA ARG A 46 -13.39 1.89 -13.77
C ARG A 46 -12.13 2.75 -13.89
N ASN A 47 -11.82 3.52 -12.87
CA ASN A 47 -10.66 4.41 -12.84
C ASN A 47 -9.56 3.74 -12.02
N ILE A 48 -8.43 3.44 -12.63
CA ILE A 48 -7.32 2.74 -11.97
C ILE A 48 -6.04 3.53 -12.22
N ASN A 49 -5.44 4.04 -11.16
CA ASN A 49 -4.11 4.64 -11.17
C ASN A 49 -3.14 3.70 -10.46
N VAL A 50 -2.04 3.39 -11.11
CA VAL A 50 -0.95 2.57 -10.54
C VAL A 50 0.31 3.43 -10.48
N PHE A 51 0.85 3.59 -9.28
CA PHE A 51 2.15 4.24 -9.06
C PHE A 51 3.23 3.18 -8.91
N ILE A 52 4.28 3.29 -9.69
CA ILE A 52 5.35 2.31 -9.82
C ILE A 52 6.71 2.96 -9.61
N ASP A 53 7.71 2.22 -9.13
CA ASP A 53 9.09 2.71 -9.07
C ASP A 53 9.57 3.20 -10.45
N GLY A 54 10.11 4.42 -10.50
CA GLY A 54 10.46 5.06 -11.76
C GLY A 54 11.62 4.41 -12.50
N HIS A 55 12.59 3.83 -11.78
CA HIS A 55 13.70 3.12 -12.39
C HIS A 55 13.23 1.78 -12.95
N TYR A 56 12.48 1.03 -12.16
CA TYR A 56 11.86 -0.21 -12.64
C TYR A 56 10.93 0.03 -13.83
N TYR A 57 10.11 1.10 -13.79
CA TYR A 57 9.27 1.48 -14.93
C TYR A 57 10.09 1.73 -16.20
N SER A 58 11.22 2.41 -16.09
CA SER A 58 12.10 2.68 -17.24
C SER A 58 12.65 1.39 -17.86
N GLU A 59 13.07 0.44 -17.05
CA GLU A 59 13.51 -0.88 -17.49
C GLU A 59 12.36 -1.68 -18.13
N LEU A 60 11.20 -1.68 -17.50
CA LEU A 60 9.99 -2.34 -17.99
C LEU A 60 9.59 -1.82 -19.38
N MET A 61 9.60 -0.50 -19.59
CA MET A 61 9.26 0.10 -20.87
C MET A 61 10.29 -0.17 -21.97
N GLN A 62 11.56 -0.38 -21.64
CA GLN A 62 12.57 -0.79 -22.61
C GLN A 62 12.40 -2.25 -23.06
N GLN A 63 11.85 -3.10 -22.21
CA GLN A 63 11.64 -4.52 -22.49
C GLN A 63 10.25 -4.82 -23.07
N ALA A 64 9.29 -3.92 -22.87
CA ALA A 64 7.91 -4.13 -23.29
C ALA A 64 7.81 -4.22 -24.84
N THR A 65 7.08 -5.23 -25.28
CA THR A 65 6.74 -5.38 -26.70
C THR A 65 5.58 -4.46 -27.10
N GLY A 66 5.42 -4.20 -28.40
CA GLY A 66 4.30 -3.38 -28.88
C GLY A 66 2.92 -3.97 -28.54
N GLU A 67 2.81 -5.29 -28.38
CA GLU A 67 1.58 -5.99 -27.96
C GLU A 67 1.26 -5.72 -26.50
N GLU A 68 2.24 -5.78 -25.59
CA GLU A 68 2.07 -5.46 -24.16
C GLU A 68 1.65 -4.00 -23.97
N MET A 69 2.15 -3.08 -24.78
CA MET A 69 1.77 -1.66 -24.72
C MET A 69 0.34 -1.39 -25.22
N GLN A 70 -0.25 -2.26 -26.05
CA GLN A 70 -1.63 -2.12 -26.54
C GLN A 70 -2.68 -2.52 -25.50
N LEU A 71 -2.33 -3.35 -24.54
CA LEU A 71 -3.24 -3.86 -23.51
C LEU A 71 -3.58 -2.79 -22.44
N SER A 72 -2.78 -1.75 -22.31
CA SER A 72 -2.85 -0.75 -21.23
C SER A 72 -4.02 0.25 -21.27
N ALA A 73 -5.00 0.08 -22.16
CA ALA A 73 -6.12 1.04 -22.32
C ALA A 73 -7.07 1.16 -21.10
N GLY A 74 -6.94 0.32 -20.11
CA GLY A 74 -7.88 0.24 -18.99
C GLY A 74 -7.41 0.83 -17.67
N TYR A 75 -6.18 1.31 -17.57
CA TYR A 75 -5.56 1.88 -16.36
C TYR A 75 -4.45 2.87 -16.75
N SER A 76 -3.97 3.62 -15.77
CA SER A 76 -2.83 4.53 -15.95
C SER A 76 -1.68 4.11 -15.07
N LEU A 77 -0.47 4.04 -15.64
CA LEU A 77 0.76 3.67 -14.96
C LEU A 77 1.65 4.91 -14.82
N TYR A 78 1.99 5.28 -13.59
CA TYR A 78 2.73 6.49 -13.26
C TYR A 78 4.06 6.18 -12.59
N PRO A 79 5.20 6.51 -13.21
CA PRO A 79 6.50 6.35 -12.58
C PRO A 79 6.71 7.38 -11.47
N VAL A 80 7.20 6.91 -10.33
CA VAL A 80 7.59 7.73 -9.18
C VAL A 80 9.11 7.73 -9.08
N PHE A 81 9.72 8.86 -9.41
CA PHE A 81 11.17 9.05 -9.30
C PHE A 81 11.51 9.70 -7.96
N GLN A 82 12.31 9.02 -7.16
CA GLN A 82 12.82 9.52 -5.88
C GLN A 82 14.27 9.06 -5.66
N LYS A 83 14.96 9.62 -4.65
CA LYS A 83 16.36 9.29 -4.35
C LYS A 83 16.58 7.84 -3.91
N SER A 84 15.58 7.24 -3.29
CA SER A 84 15.55 5.86 -2.87
C SER A 84 14.56 5.05 -3.71
N VAL A 85 14.49 3.74 -3.48
CA VAL A 85 13.51 2.87 -4.14
C VAL A 85 12.10 3.22 -3.68
N PHE A 86 11.16 3.37 -4.63
CA PHE A 86 9.74 3.48 -4.34
C PHE A 86 9.15 2.07 -4.16
N HIS A 87 8.92 1.66 -2.91
CA HIS A 87 8.60 0.27 -2.60
C HIS A 87 7.29 0.00 -1.82
N PRO A 88 6.33 0.94 -1.72
CA PRO A 88 5.06 0.65 -1.05
C PRO A 88 4.19 -0.29 -1.89
N LYS A 89 3.40 -1.14 -1.23
CA LYS A 89 2.39 -2.00 -1.85
C LYS A 89 1.07 -1.73 -1.16
N ILE A 90 0.30 -0.84 -1.77
CA ILE A 90 -0.98 -0.36 -1.26
C ILE A 90 -2.03 -0.57 -2.35
N TRP A 91 -3.20 -1.07 -1.95
CA TRP A 91 -4.40 -1.03 -2.75
C TRP A 91 -5.42 -0.20 -1.99
N MET A 92 -5.81 0.93 -2.51
CA MET A 92 -6.90 1.73 -1.94
C MET A 92 -8.02 1.84 -2.96
N LEU A 93 -9.16 1.26 -2.62
CA LEU A 93 -10.35 1.21 -3.45
C LEU A 93 -11.40 2.17 -2.87
N PHE A 94 -12.09 2.86 -3.76
CA PHE A 94 -13.03 3.92 -3.43
C PHE A 94 -14.41 3.62 -3.99
N GLY A 95 -15.40 3.57 -3.12
CA GLY A 95 -16.81 3.52 -3.43
C GLY A 95 -17.53 4.77 -2.94
N GLU A 96 -18.80 4.93 -3.28
CA GLU A 96 -19.61 6.08 -2.84
C GLU A 96 -19.79 6.13 -1.31
N LYS A 97 -19.90 4.97 -0.67
CA LYS A 97 -20.18 4.82 0.76
C LYS A 97 -19.19 3.95 1.51
N GLU A 98 -18.24 3.38 0.81
CA GLU A 98 -17.32 2.40 1.37
C GLU A 98 -15.94 2.52 0.73
N GLY A 99 -14.92 2.05 1.43
CA GLY A 99 -13.56 1.95 0.97
C GLY A 99 -12.91 0.65 1.42
N LEU A 100 -11.85 0.26 0.70
CA LEU A 100 -10.97 -0.84 1.09
C LEU A 100 -9.54 -0.37 0.99
N LEU A 101 -8.81 -0.50 2.09
CA LEU A 101 -7.37 -0.28 2.13
C LEU A 101 -6.68 -1.60 2.40
N ILE A 102 -5.77 -1.99 1.53
CA ILE A 102 -4.90 -3.15 1.71
C ILE A 102 -3.46 -2.67 1.64
N VAL A 103 -2.67 -3.05 2.63
CA VAL A 103 -1.23 -2.76 2.70
C VAL A 103 -0.48 -4.07 2.91
N GLY A 104 0.58 -4.30 2.14
CA GLY A 104 1.29 -5.57 2.26
C GLY A 104 2.68 -5.60 1.65
N SER A 105 3.22 -6.79 1.49
CA SER A 105 4.56 -7.04 0.96
C SER A 105 4.59 -7.40 -0.53
N GLY A 106 3.47 -7.87 -1.11
CA GLY A 106 3.41 -8.38 -2.48
C GLY A 106 3.32 -7.29 -3.55
N ASN A 107 4.15 -7.41 -4.58
CA ASN A 107 4.09 -6.55 -5.76
C ASN A 107 2.91 -6.92 -6.68
N LEU A 108 2.60 -6.05 -7.65
CA LEU A 108 1.61 -6.32 -8.70
C LEU A 108 2.15 -7.30 -9.76
N THR A 109 2.50 -8.48 -9.30
CA THR A 109 3.07 -9.57 -10.11
C THR A 109 2.39 -10.89 -9.75
N ASN A 110 2.54 -11.89 -10.61
CA ASN A 110 1.99 -13.22 -10.33
C ASN A 110 2.63 -13.86 -9.08
N SER A 111 3.92 -13.66 -8.87
CA SER A 111 4.62 -14.13 -7.65
C SER A 111 4.12 -13.43 -6.40
N GLY A 112 4.02 -12.10 -6.42
CA GLY A 112 3.59 -11.29 -5.28
C GLY A 112 2.11 -11.45 -4.89
N ASN A 113 1.30 -12.15 -5.70
CA ASN A 113 -0.12 -12.34 -5.42
C ASN A 113 -0.58 -13.80 -5.49
N GLY A 114 0.31 -14.76 -5.57
CA GLY A 114 -0.11 -16.15 -5.67
C GLY A 114 0.94 -17.21 -5.40
N ASN A 115 2.21 -16.92 -5.62
CA ASN A 115 3.28 -17.92 -5.52
C ASN A 115 4.22 -17.70 -4.32
N ASN A 116 4.27 -16.48 -3.77
CA ASN A 116 5.05 -16.16 -2.58
C ASN A 116 4.16 -16.15 -1.34
N ASP A 117 4.76 -16.40 -0.19
CA ASP A 117 4.14 -16.12 1.09
C ASP A 117 4.27 -14.61 1.37
N GLU A 118 3.16 -13.89 1.24
CA GLU A 118 3.09 -12.44 1.42
C GLU A 118 2.22 -12.11 2.64
N ILE A 119 2.49 -10.97 3.28
CA ILE A 119 1.70 -10.48 4.42
C ILE A 119 0.84 -9.31 3.96
N TRP A 120 -0.44 -9.34 4.34
CA TRP A 120 -1.41 -8.31 4.01
C TRP A 120 -2.20 -7.87 5.23
N GLY A 121 -2.36 -6.55 5.40
CA GLY A 121 -3.34 -5.96 6.30
C GLY A 121 -4.46 -5.34 5.48
N ALA A 122 -5.72 -5.70 5.78
CA ALA A 122 -6.89 -5.19 5.09
C ALA A 122 -7.82 -4.46 6.06
N PHE A 123 -8.23 -3.25 5.67
CA PHE A 123 -9.11 -2.38 6.44
C PHE A 123 -10.31 -2.00 5.58
N HIS A 124 -11.52 -2.21 6.08
CA HIS A 124 -12.74 -1.77 5.45
C HIS A 124 -13.22 -0.48 6.09
N PHE A 125 -13.70 0.44 5.26
CA PHE A 125 -14.41 1.63 5.68
C PHE A 125 -15.85 1.55 5.18
N ASP A 126 -16.81 1.96 6.02
CA ASP A 126 -18.22 2.12 5.68
C ASP A 126 -18.71 3.40 6.37
N ILE A 127 -19.44 4.25 5.67
CA ILE A 127 -19.96 5.52 6.20
C ILE A 127 -20.88 5.34 7.44
N ARG A 128 -21.39 4.14 7.67
CA ARG A 128 -22.22 3.78 8.83
C ARG A 128 -21.38 3.44 10.07
N SER A 129 -20.07 3.33 9.91
CA SER A 129 -19.14 2.99 10.99
C SER A 129 -17.91 3.89 10.93
N THR A 130 -17.51 4.45 12.07
CA THR A 130 -16.28 5.24 12.20
C THR A 130 -15.03 4.37 12.34
N GLU A 131 -15.20 3.06 12.39
CA GLU A 131 -14.09 2.11 12.44
C GLU A 131 -13.16 2.32 11.25
N ASN A 132 -11.86 2.25 11.49
CA ASN A 132 -10.81 2.44 10.50
C ASN A 132 -10.74 3.85 9.85
N SER A 133 -11.63 4.79 10.15
CA SER A 133 -11.64 6.13 9.53
C SER A 133 -10.29 6.84 9.66
N SER A 134 -9.62 6.69 10.78
CA SER A 134 -8.29 7.31 11.03
C SER A 134 -7.18 6.67 10.19
N VAL A 135 -7.22 5.35 9.99
CA VAL A 135 -6.25 4.64 9.12
C VAL A 135 -6.47 5.07 7.67
N PHE A 136 -7.74 5.17 7.24
CA PHE A 136 -8.08 5.67 5.91
C PHE A 136 -7.65 7.11 5.70
N SER A 137 -7.80 7.97 6.70
CA SER A 137 -7.32 9.36 6.64
C SER A 137 -5.82 9.41 6.39
N SER A 138 -5.03 8.70 7.19
CA SER A 138 -3.56 8.69 7.05
C SER A 138 -3.12 8.11 5.69
N ALA A 139 -3.78 7.05 5.21
CA ALA A 139 -3.49 6.46 3.92
C ALA A 139 -3.86 7.40 2.76
N TRP A 140 -5.00 8.10 2.87
CA TRP A 140 -5.43 9.07 1.87
C TRP A 140 -4.51 10.29 1.82
N ASP A 141 -4.08 10.82 2.96
CA ASP A 141 -3.10 11.91 3.03
C ASP A 141 -1.81 11.55 2.31
N TYR A 142 -1.31 10.34 2.50
CA TYR A 142 -0.15 9.83 1.79
C TYR A 142 -0.40 9.71 0.28
N LEU A 143 -1.48 9.02 -0.13
CA LEU A 143 -1.76 8.76 -1.54
C LEU A 143 -2.15 10.03 -2.32
N SER A 144 -2.86 10.96 -1.70
CA SER A 144 -3.20 12.25 -2.32
C SER A 144 -1.96 13.12 -2.51
N THR A 145 -1.03 13.12 -1.55
CA THR A 145 0.28 13.78 -1.67
C THR A 145 1.11 13.15 -2.79
N LEU A 146 1.19 11.83 -2.83
CA LEU A 146 1.86 11.09 -3.89
C LEU A 146 1.24 11.41 -5.27
N SER A 147 -0.08 11.35 -5.38
CA SER A 147 -0.80 11.68 -6.61
C SER A 147 -0.49 13.12 -7.07
N SER A 148 -0.47 14.07 -6.15
CA SER A 148 -0.17 15.48 -6.46
C SER A 148 1.28 15.71 -6.88
N SER A 149 2.21 14.84 -6.45
CA SER A 149 3.63 14.92 -6.83
C SER A 149 3.93 14.41 -8.24
N VAL A 150 3.02 13.62 -8.82
CA VAL A 150 3.19 13.00 -10.14
C VAL A 150 2.29 13.69 -11.16
N LYS A 151 2.90 14.31 -12.18
CA LYS A 151 2.18 15.01 -13.24
C LYS A 151 1.44 14.04 -14.17
N GLY A 152 0.22 14.38 -14.54
CA GLY A 152 -0.56 13.64 -15.52
C GLY A 152 -2.05 14.00 -15.51
N GLN A 153 -2.60 14.39 -16.65
CA GLN A 153 -4.01 14.79 -16.75
C GLN A 153 -4.99 13.71 -16.27
N MET A 154 -4.71 12.43 -16.56
CA MET A 154 -5.56 11.33 -16.10
C MET A 154 -5.44 11.11 -14.59
N ASN A 155 -4.25 11.34 -14.02
CA ASN A 155 -4.06 11.29 -12.58
C ASN A 155 -4.92 12.36 -11.88
N GLU A 156 -4.86 13.59 -12.36
CA GLU A 156 -5.67 14.70 -11.83
C GLU A 156 -7.17 14.43 -11.97
N LYS A 157 -7.61 13.96 -13.16
CA LYS A 157 -9.02 13.60 -13.40
C LYS A 157 -9.49 12.48 -12.49
N THR A 158 -8.70 11.43 -12.31
CA THR A 158 -9.05 10.31 -11.42
C THR A 158 -9.13 10.77 -9.97
N THR A 159 -8.17 11.56 -9.50
CA THR A 159 -8.18 12.10 -8.13
C THR A 159 -9.40 13.00 -7.89
N LYS A 160 -9.72 13.87 -8.85
CA LYS A 160 -10.93 14.69 -8.79
C LYS A 160 -12.19 13.85 -8.77
N TRP A 161 -12.29 12.84 -9.64
CA TRP A 161 -13.41 11.89 -9.66
C TRP A 161 -13.59 11.18 -8.31
N ILE A 162 -12.50 10.72 -7.71
CA ILE A 162 -12.53 10.09 -6.39
C ILE A 162 -13.13 11.03 -5.35
N LEU A 163 -12.67 12.29 -5.27
CA LEU A 163 -13.16 13.28 -4.33
C LEU A 163 -14.64 13.65 -4.55
N GLU A 164 -15.09 13.67 -5.79
CA GLU A 164 -16.50 13.97 -6.14
C GLU A 164 -17.45 12.81 -5.80
N HIS A 165 -17.00 11.56 -5.90
CA HIS A 165 -17.84 10.38 -5.74
C HIS A 165 -17.64 9.62 -4.43
N SER A 166 -16.53 9.86 -3.72
CA SER A 166 -16.27 9.36 -2.36
C SER A 166 -16.26 10.50 -1.36
N LYS A 167 -17.40 11.16 -1.18
CA LYS A 167 -17.52 12.37 -0.34
C LYS A 167 -17.08 12.15 1.10
N TRP A 168 -17.18 10.92 1.59
CA TRP A 168 -16.71 10.52 2.91
C TRP A 168 -15.22 10.81 3.15
N LEU A 169 -14.39 10.92 2.10
CA LEU A 169 -12.98 11.33 2.24
C LEU A 169 -12.83 12.71 2.88
N ASN A 170 -13.77 13.62 2.62
CA ASN A 170 -13.77 14.97 3.20
C ASN A 170 -14.26 14.99 4.66
N GLU A 171 -14.90 13.90 5.11
CA GLU A 171 -15.46 13.74 6.45
C GLU A 171 -14.53 12.94 7.36
N LEU A 172 -13.41 12.40 6.81
CA LEU A 172 -12.43 11.67 7.60
C LEU A 172 -11.80 12.57 8.67
N PRO A 173 -11.49 12.02 9.85
CA PRO A 173 -10.86 12.78 10.92
C PRO A 173 -9.49 13.27 10.47
N LYS A 174 -9.10 14.48 10.85
CA LYS A 174 -7.73 14.94 10.69
C LYS A 174 -6.83 14.17 11.66
N THR A 175 -5.92 13.37 11.12
CA THR A 175 -4.97 12.59 11.91
C THR A 175 -3.60 13.27 11.95
N LYS A 176 -2.86 13.04 13.02
CA LYS A 176 -1.44 13.39 13.04
C LYS A 176 -0.68 12.30 12.28
N PRO A 177 0.35 12.64 11.49
CA PRO A 177 1.20 11.63 10.87
C PRO A 177 1.71 10.62 11.90
N PHE A 178 1.73 9.35 11.52
CA PHE A 178 2.31 8.24 12.32
C PHE A 178 1.64 7.97 13.67
N GLN A 179 0.41 8.47 13.88
CA GLN A 179 -0.36 8.22 15.09
C GLN A 179 -0.84 6.77 15.13
N PHE A 180 -0.84 6.15 16.32
CA PHE A 180 -1.54 4.90 16.54
C PHE A 180 -3.04 5.09 16.66
N PHE A 181 -3.76 4.15 16.08
CA PHE A 181 -5.22 4.02 16.20
C PHE A 181 -5.54 2.66 16.81
N GLU A 182 -6.57 2.63 17.62
CA GLU A 182 -7.09 1.38 18.17
C GLU A 182 -8.21 0.86 17.29
N THR A 183 -8.12 -0.40 16.87
CA THR A 183 -9.17 -1.09 16.12
C THR A 183 -10.27 -1.58 17.06
N SER A 184 -11.41 -2.02 16.51
CA SER A 184 -12.49 -2.66 17.28
C SER A 184 -12.03 -3.92 18.03
N GLN A 185 -10.97 -4.56 17.55
CA GLN A 185 -10.33 -5.72 18.21
C GLN A 185 -9.30 -5.32 19.26
N LYS A 186 -9.21 -4.03 19.62
CA LYS A 186 -8.22 -3.47 20.57
C LYS A 186 -6.76 -3.63 20.10
N GLU A 187 -6.54 -3.80 18.83
CA GLU A 187 -5.22 -3.79 18.23
C GLU A 187 -4.78 -2.35 17.94
N LYS A 188 -3.52 -2.03 18.17
CA LYS A 188 -2.95 -0.74 17.83
C LYS A 188 -2.35 -0.78 16.44
N VAL A 189 -2.78 0.10 15.55
CA VAL A 189 -2.33 0.21 14.17
C VAL A 189 -1.81 1.60 13.91
N ALA A 190 -0.70 1.74 13.20
CA ALA A 190 -0.21 3.00 12.68
C ALA A 190 0.12 2.87 11.18
N PHE A 191 -0.23 3.87 10.39
CA PHE A 191 0.17 3.95 8.99
C PHE A 191 1.50 4.73 8.91
N LEU A 192 2.59 4.01 8.63
CA LEU A 192 3.94 4.58 8.57
C LEU A 192 4.41 4.70 7.12
N PHE A 193 5.08 5.80 6.80
CA PHE A 193 5.65 6.05 5.48
C PHE A 193 6.89 6.93 5.58
N ASN A 194 7.77 6.87 4.58
CA ASN A 194 8.92 7.76 4.50
C ASN A 194 8.48 9.15 4.03
N THR A 195 9.04 10.18 4.66
CA THR A 195 8.93 11.58 4.24
C THR A 195 10.32 12.14 3.97
N GLU A 196 10.41 13.41 3.57
CA GLU A 196 11.70 14.08 3.41
C GLU A 196 12.47 14.23 4.74
N THR A 197 11.76 14.25 5.86
CA THR A 197 12.33 14.55 7.20
C THR A 197 12.41 13.33 8.11
N THR A 198 11.69 12.26 7.83
CA THR A 198 11.71 11.06 8.67
C THR A 198 11.52 9.79 7.87
N SER A 199 11.96 8.67 8.43
CA SER A 199 11.81 7.33 7.84
C SER A 199 10.86 6.47 8.67
N ILE A 200 10.30 5.42 8.05
CA ILE A 200 9.54 4.37 8.75
C ILE A 200 10.34 3.84 9.95
N TRP A 201 11.65 3.66 9.78
CA TRP A 201 12.53 3.19 10.84
C TRP A 201 12.54 4.12 12.05
N ASN A 202 12.74 5.42 11.81
CA ASN A 202 12.76 6.42 12.89
C ASN A 202 11.42 6.51 13.62
N GLU A 203 10.30 6.43 12.90
CA GLU A 203 8.98 6.45 13.50
C GLU A 203 8.69 5.18 14.29
N LEU A 204 9.08 4.01 13.77
CA LEU A 204 9.00 2.75 14.51
C LEU A 204 9.77 2.81 15.82
N LEU A 205 11.02 3.31 15.79
CA LEU A 205 11.84 3.45 16.99
C LEU A 205 11.22 4.40 18.02
N LYS A 206 10.61 5.51 17.60
CA LYS A 206 9.88 6.41 18.51
C LYS A 206 8.75 5.68 19.24
N HIS A 207 8.01 4.82 18.53
CA HIS A 207 6.93 4.05 19.12
C HIS A 207 7.44 2.99 20.11
N LEU A 208 8.60 2.39 19.82
CA LEU A 208 9.20 1.37 20.66
C LEU A 208 10.01 1.95 21.83
N SER A 209 10.36 3.23 21.83
CA SER A 209 11.25 3.84 22.83
C SER A 209 10.76 3.76 24.28
N ASN A 210 9.44 3.69 24.48
CA ASN A 210 8.82 3.57 25.80
C ASN A 210 8.30 2.14 26.11
N GLU A 211 8.55 1.19 25.21
CA GLU A 211 8.08 -0.17 25.35
C GLU A 211 9.22 -1.09 25.84
N LYS A 212 8.88 -2.06 26.68
CA LYS A 212 9.82 -3.14 27.03
C LYS A 212 9.83 -4.18 25.94
N VAL A 213 10.71 -4.04 24.96
CA VAL A 213 10.88 -5.03 23.89
C VAL A 213 11.57 -6.27 24.45
N VAL A 214 10.91 -7.42 24.42
CA VAL A 214 11.43 -8.69 24.94
C VAL A 214 11.85 -9.66 23.84
N GLU A 215 11.25 -9.57 22.66
CA GLU A 215 11.55 -10.41 21.53
C GLU A 215 11.34 -9.61 20.23
N ILE A 216 12.22 -9.82 19.27
CA ILE A 216 12.14 -9.29 17.91
C ILE A 216 12.27 -10.47 16.95
N THR A 217 11.26 -10.72 16.16
CA THR A 217 11.31 -11.70 15.07
C THR A 217 11.34 -10.98 13.74
N THR A 218 12.36 -11.26 12.92
CA THR A 218 12.49 -10.71 11.57
C THR A 218 12.30 -11.82 10.55
N ILE A 219 11.47 -11.57 9.54
CA ILE A 219 11.26 -12.47 8.41
C ILE A 219 11.49 -11.65 7.15
N SER A 220 12.54 -11.98 6.41
CA SER A 220 12.87 -11.31 5.14
C SER A 220 13.59 -12.28 4.21
N PRO A 221 13.27 -12.26 2.90
CA PRO A 221 14.02 -13.05 1.92
C PRO A 221 15.41 -12.47 1.67
N TYR A 222 15.67 -11.24 2.10
CA TYR A 222 16.94 -10.53 1.86
C TYR A 222 17.41 -9.82 3.12
N TYR A 223 18.66 -10.02 3.47
CA TYR A 223 19.39 -9.26 4.48
C TYR A 223 20.60 -8.61 3.85
N ASP A 224 21.02 -7.45 4.33
CA ASP A 224 22.28 -6.86 3.90
C ASP A 224 23.48 -7.76 4.30
N LYS A 225 24.54 -7.71 3.49
CA LYS A 225 25.72 -8.60 3.66
C LYS A 225 26.33 -8.58 5.07
N ASN A 226 26.18 -7.49 5.79
CA ASN A 226 26.79 -7.29 7.09
C ASN A 226 25.78 -7.41 8.23
N GLY A 227 24.50 -7.66 7.94
CA GLY A 227 23.43 -7.72 8.94
C GLY A 227 23.28 -6.43 9.75
N LYS A 228 23.49 -5.26 9.14
CA LYS A 228 23.49 -3.96 9.83
C LYS A 228 22.19 -3.70 10.58
N VAL A 229 21.05 -4.00 9.97
CA VAL A 229 19.74 -3.81 10.60
C VAL A 229 19.62 -4.70 11.84
N LEU A 230 20.09 -5.95 11.79
CA LEU A 230 20.05 -6.87 12.92
C LEU A 230 21.01 -6.41 14.03
N GLN A 231 22.19 -5.89 13.68
CA GLN A 231 23.15 -5.34 14.64
C GLN A 231 22.57 -4.09 15.32
N GLU A 232 21.90 -3.23 14.57
CA GLU A 232 21.25 -2.03 15.10
C GLU A 232 20.11 -2.38 16.05
N LEU A 233 19.24 -3.34 15.69
CA LEU A 233 18.19 -3.88 16.57
C LEU A 233 18.78 -4.44 17.87
N ASN A 234 19.85 -5.21 17.78
CA ASN A 234 20.52 -5.78 18.95
C ASN A 234 21.14 -4.70 19.86
N SER A 235 21.66 -3.64 19.26
CA SER A 235 22.24 -2.52 20.01
C SER A 235 21.17 -1.66 20.70
N LEU A 236 20.04 -1.46 20.04
CA LEU A 236 18.92 -0.67 20.58
C LEU A 236 18.11 -1.43 21.63
N PHE A 237 18.02 -2.74 21.50
CA PHE A 237 17.24 -3.61 22.40
C PHE A 237 18.12 -4.76 22.94
N PRO A 238 19.14 -4.44 23.76
CA PRO A 238 20.13 -5.44 24.19
C PRO A 238 19.55 -6.56 25.08
N SER A 239 18.37 -6.35 25.64
CA SER A 239 17.67 -7.36 26.46
C SER A 239 16.66 -8.19 25.65
N ALA A 240 16.45 -7.90 24.39
CA ALA A 240 15.52 -8.61 23.53
C ALA A 240 16.18 -9.82 22.87
N ILE A 241 15.41 -10.88 22.68
CA ILE A 241 15.83 -12.04 21.86
C ILE A 241 15.56 -11.68 20.39
N VAL A 242 16.61 -11.66 19.56
CA VAL A 242 16.45 -11.44 18.12
C VAL A 242 16.43 -12.80 17.41
N LYS A 243 15.33 -13.07 16.70
CA LYS A 243 15.13 -14.27 15.85
C LYS A 243 15.09 -13.87 14.39
N VAL A 244 15.71 -14.69 13.53
CA VAL A 244 15.80 -14.48 12.09
C VAL A 244 15.28 -15.69 11.35
#